data_be18647ff4993feb2a36443b2e7b2930
#
_entry.id   be18647ff4993feb2a36443b2e7b2930
#
_cell.length_a   1.000
_cell.length_b   1.000
_cell.length_c   1.000
_cell.angle_alpha   90.00
_cell.angle_beta   90.00
_cell.angle_gamma   90.00
#
_symmetry.space_group_name_H-M   'P 1'
#
loop_
_entity.id
_entity.type
_entity.pdbx_description
1 polymer ?
#
loop_
_entity_poly.entity_id
_entity_poly.type
_entity_poly.pdbx_seq_one_letter_code
_entity_poly.pdbx_strand_id
1 'polypeptide(L)'
;KKILMLLVILTVSVIVGCSKETGQEDSETSVSIMQSEVMEDEPIPSDSDKDVVDEDASEVIGKVEEIKDFMFIVTDDDNVSYAFTFEEKPEGLDKIAVGDRVLVTYTGTLSEVDPFVGEFTVTALSSGGSDQLEENSSDKNQSGDLRSSGITDPYVNPEVKFSNLTSEEDQSELSKDLGKAGIKESYIKDYINYVNLYNETAPESILDGWNTLDKVNYDPYEINDVWVQKYPDFVGVCCRMAAFTLLRDDILVNNTDFQKTSMKSLTFDNYSFEMMPTKYMTDENLKAFENFYAPIPTSTSTDKEVQKKVLEQALKERGIQFKNSNLKFIGMVGHNTVDESNPFLFIDHAGVIYEKNGSVYLLEKLAFQEPYQWIEFPSEEEIIKYFESKYNLDSTGKMAEPIYMINDKLF
;
A
#
# COMPACT_ATOMS: atom_id res chain seq x y z
N LYS A 1 42.60 2.92 1.48
CA LYS A 1 42.27 4.32 1.77
C LYS A 1 40.89 4.29 2.44
N LYS A 2 40.88 4.46 3.76
CA LYS A 2 39.65 4.58 4.56
C LYS A 2 39.10 5.97 4.35
N ILE A 3 37.86 6.08 3.89
CA ILE A 3 37.08 7.34 3.90
C ILE A 3 36.24 7.32 5.15
N LEU A 4 36.52 8.28 5.99
CA LEU A 4 35.83 8.56 7.26
C LEU A 4 34.52 9.28 6.92
N MET A 5 33.39 8.64 7.20
CA MET A 5 32.08 9.26 7.03
C MET A 5 31.73 10.00 8.32
N LEU A 6 31.58 11.30 8.19
CA LEU A 6 31.29 12.23 9.29
C LEU A 6 29.77 12.21 9.56
N LEU A 7 29.41 11.71 10.73
CA LEU A 7 28.04 11.71 11.23
C LEU A 7 27.73 13.11 11.78
N VAL A 8 26.83 13.84 11.17
CA VAL A 8 26.30 15.10 11.71
C VAL A 8 25.03 14.79 12.49
N ILE A 9 25.16 14.78 13.81
CA ILE A 9 24.01 14.67 14.74
C ILE A 9 23.45 16.08 14.92
N LEU A 10 22.23 16.32 14.45
CA LEU A 10 21.47 17.53 14.74
C LEU A 10 20.64 17.29 16.00
N THR A 11 21.10 17.83 17.13
CA THR A 11 20.33 17.89 18.37
C THR A 11 19.34 19.04 18.30
N VAL A 12 18.05 18.73 18.25
CA VAL A 12 16.98 19.73 18.45
C VAL A 12 16.71 19.87 19.94
N SER A 13 17.10 21.02 20.49
CA SER A 13 16.82 21.39 21.87
C SER A 13 15.38 21.88 21.99
N VAL A 14 14.55 21.15 22.73
CA VAL A 14 13.21 21.59 23.13
C VAL A 14 13.35 22.57 24.29
N ILE A 15 12.98 23.81 24.07
CA ILE A 15 12.85 24.82 25.11
C ILE A 15 11.43 24.72 25.67
N VAL A 16 11.32 24.21 26.89
CA VAL A 16 10.09 24.29 27.69
C VAL A 16 10.04 25.67 28.35
N GLY A 17 9.15 26.51 27.88
CA GLY A 17 8.82 27.79 28.52
C GLY A 17 7.66 27.63 29.47
N CYS A 18 7.93 27.65 30.79
CA CYS A 18 6.93 27.88 31.80
C CYS A 18 6.60 29.36 31.86
N SER A 19 5.35 29.75 31.73
CA SER A 19 4.84 30.99 32.28
C SER A 19 3.62 30.73 33.15
N LYS A 20 3.77 31.14 34.43
CA LYS A 20 2.71 31.27 35.43
C LYS A 20 2.05 32.62 35.23
N GLU A 21 0.72 32.71 35.38
CA GLU A 21 -0.01 33.81 36.00
C GLU A 21 -1.42 33.29 36.39
N THR A 22 -1.70 33.44 37.53
CA THR A 22 -2.53 33.84 38.67
C THR A 22 -3.83 34.59 38.34
N GLY A 23 -4.90 34.18 39.10
CA GLY A 23 -6.15 34.93 39.37
C GLY A 23 -7.36 34.01 39.36
N GLN A 24 -7.82 33.48 40.47
CA GLN A 24 -8.83 33.86 41.46
C GLN A 24 -10.20 34.27 40.79
N GLU A 25 -11.35 33.78 41.13
CA GLU A 25 -12.04 33.40 42.37
C GLU A 25 -13.38 32.70 42.10
N ASP A 26 -13.73 31.81 43.01
CA ASP A 26 -15.05 31.51 43.65
C ASP A 26 -16.25 30.96 42.89
N SER A 27 -16.72 29.78 43.25
CA SER A 27 -17.78 29.58 44.25
C SER A 27 -18.12 28.11 44.46
N GLU A 28 -18.33 27.80 45.71
CA GLU A 28 -18.68 26.57 46.39
C GLU A 28 -19.98 25.89 45.88
N THR A 29 -20.08 24.59 45.95
CA THR A 29 -21.11 23.90 46.74
C THR A 29 -20.73 22.44 47.03
N SER A 30 -20.72 22.15 48.29
CA SER A 30 -20.39 20.96 49.04
C SER A 30 -21.47 19.86 48.99
N VAL A 31 -21.09 18.71 49.59
CA VAL A 31 -21.82 17.61 50.26
C VAL A 31 -21.84 16.32 49.44
N SER A 32 -21.42 15.15 49.91
CA SER A 32 -21.21 14.59 51.25
C SER A 32 -20.51 13.25 51.17
N ILE A 33 -19.78 12.96 52.21
CA ILE A 33 -19.03 11.74 52.53
C ILE A 33 -19.97 10.56 52.84
N MET A 34 -19.60 9.35 52.41
CA MET A 34 -19.77 8.15 53.21
C MET A 34 -18.61 7.19 53.01
N GLN A 35 -17.89 7.02 54.14
CA GLN A 35 -16.89 5.96 54.39
C GLN A 35 -17.60 4.67 54.78
N SER A 36 -17.03 3.51 54.39
CA SER A 36 -16.98 2.28 55.19
C SER A 36 -15.85 1.42 54.64
N GLU A 37 -14.85 1.34 55.33
CA GLU A 37 -14.12 0.39 56.16
C GLU A 37 -13.64 -0.89 55.48
N VAL A 38 -12.38 -1.02 55.61
CA VAL A 38 -11.33 -2.03 55.45
C VAL A 38 -11.72 -3.43 55.94
N MET A 39 -11.36 -4.47 55.18
CA MET A 39 -10.83 -5.73 55.69
C MET A 39 -9.68 -6.19 54.78
N GLU A 40 -8.49 -6.28 55.39
CA GLU A 40 -7.33 -6.99 54.89
C GLU A 40 -7.59 -8.50 54.88
N ASP A 41 -7.15 -9.17 53.81
CA ASP A 41 -6.70 -10.56 53.89
C ASP A 41 -5.56 -10.76 52.89
N GLU A 42 -4.46 -11.31 53.40
CA GLU A 42 -3.17 -11.53 52.76
C GLU A 42 -3.17 -12.86 51.95
N PRO A 43 -2.10 -13.17 51.18
CA PRO A 43 -2.17 -13.68 49.80
C PRO A 43 -1.96 -15.19 49.71
N ILE A 44 -2.58 -15.79 48.72
CA ILE A 44 -2.23 -17.14 48.23
C ILE A 44 -1.54 -16.98 46.88
N PRO A 45 -0.32 -17.51 46.69
CA PRO A 45 0.32 -17.51 45.40
C PRO A 45 -0.27 -18.62 44.52
N SER A 46 -0.90 -18.29 43.43
CA SER A 46 -1.16 -19.25 42.38
C SER A 46 -0.38 -18.86 41.12
N ASP A 47 0.67 -19.61 40.96
CA ASP A 47 1.38 -19.87 39.71
C ASP A 47 0.39 -20.37 38.67
N SER A 48 0.20 -19.59 37.61
CA SER A 48 -0.21 -20.06 36.29
C SER A 48 -0.09 -18.88 35.31
N ASP A 49 1.11 -18.70 34.77
CA ASP A 49 1.23 -18.13 33.43
C ASP A 49 0.45 -19.05 32.49
N LYS A 50 -0.77 -18.69 32.22
CA LYS A 50 -1.48 -19.15 31.03
C LYS A 50 -1.21 -18.12 29.97
N ASP A 51 -0.38 -18.50 29.01
CA ASP A 51 -0.34 -17.89 27.70
C ASP A 51 -1.78 -17.73 27.22
N VAL A 52 -2.24 -16.50 27.12
CA VAL A 52 -3.47 -16.17 26.44
C VAL A 52 -3.12 -16.29 24.97
N VAL A 53 -3.38 -17.45 24.40
CA VAL A 53 -3.33 -17.65 22.96
C VAL A 53 -4.53 -16.85 22.42
N ASP A 54 -4.25 -15.78 21.72
CA ASP A 54 -5.24 -15.03 20.97
C ASP A 54 -5.78 -15.99 19.88
N GLU A 55 -7.06 -16.32 19.89
CA GLU A 55 -7.63 -17.36 19.01
C GLU A 55 -7.62 -16.94 17.52
N ASP A 56 -7.25 -15.70 17.20
CA ASP A 56 -7.21 -15.12 15.84
C ASP A 56 -5.78 -14.83 15.34
N ALA A 57 -4.73 -15.20 16.06
CA ALA A 57 -3.36 -14.98 15.65
C ALA A 57 -2.91 -16.00 14.59
N SER A 58 -2.33 -15.50 13.50
CA SER A 58 -1.70 -16.30 12.45
C SER A 58 -0.19 -16.24 12.57
N GLU A 59 0.51 -17.21 11.97
CA GLU A 59 1.96 -17.31 12.06
C GLU A 59 2.57 -17.53 10.67
N VAL A 60 3.72 -16.89 10.43
CA VAL A 60 4.58 -17.21 9.28
C VAL A 60 6.00 -17.47 9.78
N ILE A 61 6.60 -18.54 9.29
CA ILE A 61 8.00 -18.88 9.56
C ILE A 61 8.78 -18.68 8.29
N GLY A 62 9.87 -17.91 8.38
CA GLY A 62 10.67 -17.64 7.21
C GLY A 62 12.04 -17.07 7.57
N LYS A 63 12.79 -16.74 6.53
CA LYS A 63 14.09 -16.11 6.61
C LYS A 63 13.95 -14.61 6.40
N VAL A 64 14.60 -13.81 7.22
CA VAL A 64 14.63 -12.35 7.05
C VAL A 64 15.52 -11.98 5.88
N GLU A 65 14.96 -11.36 4.86
CA GLU A 65 15.70 -10.91 3.69
C GLU A 65 16.11 -9.43 3.79
N GLU A 66 15.30 -8.59 4.43
CA GLU A 66 15.58 -7.16 4.58
C GLU A 66 15.01 -6.61 5.89
N ILE A 67 15.72 -5.62 6.49
CA ILE A 67 15.24 -4.84 7.64
C ILE A 67 15.53 -3.37 7.35
N LYS A 68 14.49 -2.54 7.34
CA LYS A 68 14.54 -1.07 7.26
C LYS A 68 13.96 -0.43 8.52
N ASP A 69 14.06 0.87 8.66
CA ASP A 69 13.56 1.61 9.82
C ASP A 69 12.02 1.54 9.98
N PHE A 70 11.30 1.17 8.94
CA PHE A 70 9.84 1.15 8.89
C PHE A 70 9.24 -0.17 8.38
N MET A 71 10.08 -1.15 7.99
CA MET A 71 9.62 -2.43 7.47
C MET A 71 10.68 -3.52 7.63
N PHE A 72 10.25 -4.79 7.58
CA PHE A 72 11.13 -5.92 7.29
C PHE A 72 10.44 -6.92 6.37
N ILE A 73 11.23 -7.69 5.63
CA ILE A 73 10.77 -8.70 4.69
C ILE A 73 11.16 -10.08 5.20
N VAL A 74 10.21 -10.99 5.22
CA VAL A 74 10.38 -12.40 5.56
C VAL A 74 9.96 -13.25 4.38
N THR A 75 10.85 -14.16 3.96
CA THR A 75 10.56 -15.15 2.91
C THR A 75 10.35 -16.50 3.57
N ASP A 76 9.21 -17.12 3.34
CA ASP A 76 8.86 -18.43 3.89
C ASP A 76 9.55 -19.60 3.17
N ASP A 77 9.24 -20.84 3.58
CA ASP A 77 9.84 -22.05 3.00
C ASP A 77 9.32 -22.37 1.60
N ASP A 78 8.20 -21.78 1.21
CA ASP A 78 7.62 -21.90 -0.14
C ASP A 78 8.17 -20.80 -1.08
N ASN A 79 9.12 -20.00 -0.60
CA ASN A 79 9.79 -18.93 -1.33
C ASN A 79 8.87 -17.71 -1.59
N VAL A 80 7.85 -17.54 -0.74
CA VAL A 80 6.95 -16.40 -0.76
C VAL A 80 7.45 -15.34 0.22
N SER A 81 7.55 -14.11 -0.24
CA SER A 81 8.04 -12.98 0.56
C SER A 81 6.90 -12.09 1.03
N TYR A 82 6.93 -11.75 2.31
CA TYR A 82 5.96 -10.88 2.97
C TYR A 82 6.66 -9.66 3.54
N ALA A 83 6.16 -8.48 3.21
CA ALA A 83 6.63 -7.22 3.78
C ALA A 83 5.77 -6.80 4.97
N PHE A 84 6.38 -6.63 6.13
CA PHE A 84 5.73 -6.15 7.36
C PHE A 84 6.14 -4.71 7.62
N THR A 85 5.18 -3.80 7.74
CA THR A 85 5.44 -2.38 8.00
C THR A 85 5.14 -2.00 9.44
N PHE A 86 5.89 -1.04 9.99
CA PHE A 86 5.74 -0.54 11.35
C PHE A 86 6.17 0.92 11.46
N GLU A 87 5.54 1.66 12.37
CA GLU A 87 5.96 3.02 12.75
C GLU A 87 6.90 2.99 13.95
N GLU A 88 6.60 2.10 14.91
CA GLU A 88 7.48 1.80 16.04
C GLU A 88 7.99 0.36 15.85
N LYS A 89 9.29 0.19 16.11
CA LYS A 89 9.94 -1.10 15.90
C LYS A 89 9.28 -2.18 16.77
N PRO A 90 8.76 -3.26 16.17
CA PRO A 90 8.04 -4.28 16.91
C PRO A 90 8.93 -5.05 17.89
N GLU A 91 8.32 -5.58 18.91
CA GLU A 91 9.02 -6.36 19.93
C GLU A 91 9.73 -7.56 19.30
N GLY A 92 10.99 -7.74 19.67
CA GLY A 92 11.84 -8.83 19.18
C GLY A 92 12.70 -8.45 17.98
N LEU A 93 12.30 -7.53 17.13
CA LEU A 93 13.03 -7.19 15.90
C LEU A 93 14.43 -6.58 16.14
N ASP A 94 14.68 -5.99 17.32
CA ASP A 94 16.02 -5.48 17.69
C ASP A 94 17.11 -6.55 17.78
N LYS A 95 16.70 -7.80 17.92
CA LYS A 95 17.61 -8.96 18.09
C LYS A 95 17.76 -9.75 16.81
N ILE A 96 17.09 -9.32 15.75
CA ILE A 96 17.02 -10.01 14.46
C ILE A 96 17.96 -9.33 13.46
N ALA A 97 18.63 -10.14 12.66
CA ALA A 97 19.48 -9.70 11.56
C ALA A 97 19.00 -10.32 10.24
N VAL A 98 19.36 -9.67 9.13
CA VAL A 98 19.17 -10.24 7.78
C VAL A 98 19.85 -11.61 7.71
N GLY A 99 19.12 -12.61 7.24
CA GLY A 99 19.53 -14.01 7.17
C GLY A 99 19.04 -14.86 8.36
N ASP A 100 18.54 -14.27 9.44
CA ASP A 100 17.99 -15.02 10.57
C ASP A 100 16.66 -15.67 10.18
N ARG A 101 16.40 -16.86 10.72
CA ARG A 101 15.10 -17.51 10.63
C ARG A 101 14.22 -17.05 11.79
N VAL A 102 13.02 -16.62 11.48
CA VAL A 102 12.09 -16.04 12.43
C VAL A 102 10.71 -16.69 12.35
N LEU A 103 9.99 -16.61 13.46
CA LEU A 103 8.55 -16.76 13.54
C LEU A 103 7.96 -15.36 13.67
N VAL A 104 7.07 -14.99 12.78
CA VAL A 104 6.26 -13.77 12.88
C VAL A 104 4.84 -14.17 13.22
N THR A 105 4.36 -13.70 14.37
CA THR A 105 2.97 -13.87 14.79
C THR A 105 2.24 -12.56 14.52
N TYR A 106 1.13 -12.61 13.81
CA TYR A 106 0.39 -11.44 13.35
C TYR A 106 -1.12 -11.71 13.38
N THR A 107 -1.92 -10.66 13.45
CA THR A 107 -3.39 -10.74 13.37
C THR A 107 -3.86 -10.11 12.07
N GLY A 108 -4.49 -10.89 11.19
CA GLY A 108 -4.99 -10.45 9.90
C GLY A 108 -4.55 -11.34 8.74
N THR A 109 -4.56 -10.79 7.53
CA THR A 109 -4.23 -11.53 6.30
C THR A 109 -2.93 -10.99 5.71
N LEU A 110 -1.99 -11.88 5.41
CA LEU A 110 -0.80 -11.54 4.63
C LEU A 110 -1.16 -11.46 3.15
N SER A 111 -0.53 -10.52 2.45
CA SER A 111 -0.59 -10.37 1.01
C SER A 111 0.82 -10.55 0.43
N GLU A 112 0.91 -11.22 -0.70
CA GLU A 112 2.17 -11.36 -1.44
C GLU A 112 2.52 -10.08 -2.22
N VAL A 113 1.55 -9.20 -2.43
CA VAL A 113 1.71 -8.00 -3.25
C VAL A 113 1.61 -6.69 -2.45
N ASP A 114 0.93 -6.72 -1.29
CA ASP A 114 0.76 -5.54 -0.45
C ASP A 114 1.47 -5.73 0.89
N PRO A 115 2.14 -4.69 1.40
CA PRO A 115 2.76 -4.76 2.73
C PRO A 115 1.72 -5.01 3.81
N PHE A 116 2.04 -5.89 4.75
CA PHE A 116 1.23 -6.09 5.93
C PHE A 116 1.25 -4.83 6.81
N VAL A 117 0.07 -4.36 7.16
CA VAL A 117 -0.16 -3.20 8.02
C VAL A 117 -1.01 -3.66 9.20
N GLY A 118 -0.39 -3.95 10.33
CA GLY A 118 -1.07 -4.46 11.52
C GLY A 118 -0.10 -4.67 12.67
N GLU A 119 -0.62 -5.18 13.79
CA GLU A 119 0.23 -5.58 14.91
C GLU A 119 0.84 -6.94 14.65
N PHE A 120 2.12 -7.08 14.94
CA PHE A 120 2.84 -8.34 14.85
C PHE A 120 4.03 -8.36 15.83
N THR A 121 4.48 -9.56 16.15
CA THR A 121 5.69 -9.81 16.96
C THR A 121 6.65 -10.70 16.20
N VAL A 122 7.94 -10.55 16.47
CA VAL A 122 9.00 -11.31 15.79
C VAL A 122 9.81 -12.09 16.81
N THR A 123 9.92 -13.40 16.62
CA THR A 123 10.71 -14.29 17.47
C THR A 123 11.81 -14.97 16.67
N ALA A 124 13.07 -14.83 17.10
CA ALA A 124 14.18 -15.56 16.49
C ALA A 124 14.03 -17.07 16.72
N LEU A 125 14.09 -17.84 15.65
CA LEU A 125 14.19 -19.30 15.74
C LEU A 125 15.66 -19.68 15.83
N SER A 126 16.09 -20.22 16.98
CA SER A 126 17.48 -20.66 17.16
C SER A 126 17.81 -21.78 16.19
N SER A 127 18.92 -21.63 15.45
CA SER A 127 19.52 -22.68 14.63
C SER A 127 20.12 -23.77 15.54
N GLY A 128 19.30 -24.65 16.05
CA GLY A 128 19.72 -25.74 16.94
C GLY A 128 18.88 -26.99 16.75
N GLY A 129 19.41 -27.94 15.96
CA GLY A 129 18.89 -29.29 15.94
C GLY A 129 18.46 -29.78 14.55
N SER A 130 19.43 -30.28 13.79
CA SER A 130 19.13 -31.29 12.77
C SER A 130 18.55 -32.51 13.45
N ASP A 131 17.28 -32.79 13.24
CA ASP A 131 16.79 -34.16 13.34
C ASP A 131 15.66 -34.38 12.33
N GLN A 132 16.00 -35.20 11.40
CA GLN A 132 15.25 -36.11 10.54
C GLN A 132 13.73 -36.09 10.68
N LEU A 133 13.06 -35.63 9.67
CA LEU A 133 11.78 -36.19 9.27
C LEU A 133 11.94 -36.76 7.84
N GLU A 134 11.64 -38.06 7.78
CA GLU A 134 11.85 -38.95 6.66
C GLU A 134 11.19 -38.44 5.36
N GLU A 135 11.97 -38.53 4.27
CA GLU A 135 11.47 -38.53 2.91
C GLU A 135 10.37 -39.57 2.73
N ASN A 136 9.19 -39.12 2.38
CA ASN A 136 8.27 -39.89 1.59
C ASN A 136 8.07 -39.22 0.24
N SER A 137 8.90 -39.66 -0.69
CA SER A 137 8.77 -39.36 -2.09
C SER A 137 7.56 -40.08 -2.68
N SER A 138 6.66 -39.31 -3.26
CA SER A 138 6.00 -39.61 -4.55
C SER A 138 4.91 -38.56 -4.80
N ASP A 139 5.10 -37.61 -5.65
CA ASP A 139 4.70 -37.59 -7.04
C ASP A 139 5.15 -36.28 -7.72
N LYS A 140 5.93 -36.47 -8.74
CA LYS A 140 6.27 -35.43 -9.72
C LYS A 140 5.09 -35.21 -10.64
N ASN A 141 4.90 -33.93 -10.96
CA ASN A 141 4.12 -33.33 -12.03
C ASN A 141 2.82 -32.69 -11.58
N GLN A 142 2.96 -31.41 -11.24
CA GLN A 142 2.12 -30.38 -11.87
C GLN A 142 2.82 -29.05 -11.56
N SER A 143 3.38 -28.43 -12.59
CA SER A 143 3.59 -26.99 -12.60
C SER A 143 2.19 -26.38 -12.60
N GLY A 144 1.61 -26.27 -11.44
CA GLY A 144 0.34 -25.60 -11.17
C GLY A 144 0.64 -24.16 -10.86
N ASP A 145 0.14 -23.33 -11.71
CA ASP A 145 -0.15 -21.92 -11.56
C ASP A 145 -0.59 -21.65 -10.10
N LEU A 146 0.32 -21.11 -9.27
CA LEU A 146 0.02 -20.67 -7.90
C LEU A 146 -0.66 -19.28 -7.94
N ARG A 147 -1.76 -19.19 -8.66
CA ARG A 147 -2.72 -18.12 -8.49
C ARG A 147 -3.72 -18.56 -7.45
N SER A 148 -3.77 -17.81 -6.36
CA SER A 148 -4.54 -18.09 -5.17
C SER A 148 -5.98 -18.55 -5.44
N SER A 149 -6.42 -19.51 -4.66
CA SER A 149 -7.77 -20.05 -4.61
C SER A 149 -8.78 -19.03 -4.05
N GLY A 150 -9.35 -18.23 -4.88
CA GLY A 150 -10.38 -17.22 -4.54
C GLY A 150 -10.80 -16.41 -5.74
N ILE A 151 -10.30 -16.74 -6.91
CA ILE A 151 -10.32 -15.93 -8.11
C ILE A 151 -11.62 -16.17 -8.87
N THR A 152 -12.37 -15.09 -9.08
CA THR A 152 -13.21 -14.91 -10.26
C THR A 152 -12.41 -15.31 -11.48
N ASP A 153 -13.05 -15.92 -12.51
CA ASP A 153 -12.37 -16.28 -13.75
C ASP A 153 -11.46 -15.14 -14.24
N PRO A 154 -10.22 -15.43 -14.62
CA PRO A 154 -9.28 -14.38 -15.04
C PRO A 154 -9.90 -13.57 -16.19
N TYR A 155 -9.75 -12.24 -16.14
CA TYR A 155 -10.25 -11.37 -17.19
C TYR A 155 -9.63 -11.77 -18.53
N VAL A 156 -10.47 -12.25 -19.44
CA VAL A 156 -10.06 -12.65 -20.78
C VAL A 156 -10.87 -11.88 -21.82
N ASN A 157 -10.23 -10.91 -22.45
CA ASN A 157 -10.79 -10.22 -23.61
C ASN A 157 -9.69 -10.06 -24.66
N PRO A 158 -9.74 -10.78 -25.79
CA PRO A 158 -8.70 -10.73 -26.83
C PRO A 158 -8.66 -9.39 -27.58
N GLU A 159 -9.68 -8.54 -27.44
CA GLU A 159 -9.70 -7.19 -28.03
C GLU A 159 -8.89 -6.19 -27.17
N VAL A 160 -8.65 -6.50 -25.90
CA VAL A 160 -7.86 -5.67 -25.00
C VAL A 160 -6.38 -5.91 -25.21
N LYS A 161 -5.63 -4.84 -25.44
CA LYS A 161 -4.20 -4.87 -25.69
C LYS A 161 -3.50 -3.83 -24.82
N PHE A 162 -2.25 -4.11 -24.50
CA PHE A 162 -1.41 -3.18 -23.75
C PHE A 162 -0.05 -3.00 -24.41
N SER A 163 0.56 -1.84 -24.15
CA SER A 163 1.97 -1.55 -24.37
C SER A 163 2.65 -1.17 -23.06
N ASN A 164 3.87 -1.65 -22.87
CA ASN A 164 4.74 -1.19 -21.74
C ASN A 164 5.49 0.10 -22.10
N LEU A 165 5.11 0.79 -23.17
CA LEU A 165 5.71 2.07 -23.59
C LEU A 165 7.22 1.94 -23.84
N THR A 166 7.66 0.83 -24.43
CA THR A 166 9.08 0.55 -24.72
C THR A 166 9.62 1.35 -25.89
N SER A 167 8.76 1.73 -26.85
CA SER A 167 9.15 2.44 -28.06
C SER A 167 9.00 3.96 -27.95
N GLU A 168 9.90 4.71 -28.61
CA GLU A 168 9.75 6.18 -28.75
C GLU A 168 8.47 6.57 -29.48
N GLU A 169 7.96 5.72 -30.37
CA GLU A 169 6.71 5.94 -31.10
C GLU A 169 5.52 5.92 -30.16
N ASP A 170 5.38 4.87 -29.32
CA ASP A 170 4.30 4.76 -28.33
C ASP A 170 4.36 5.91 -27.32
N GLN A 171 5.55 6.23 -26.80
CA GLN A 171 5.73 7.36 -25.87
C GLN A 171 5.37 8.71 -26.50
N SER A 172 5.74 8.91 -27.77
CA SER A 172 5.40 10.13 -28.50
C SER A 172 3.90 10.23 -28.77
N GLU A 173 3.24 9.11 -29.12
CA GLU A 173 1.81 9.05 -29.33
C GLU A 173 1.07 9.34 -28.03
N LEU A 174 1.39 8.66 -26.94
CA LEU A 174 0.85 8.91 -25.61
C LEU A 174 1.02 10.37 -25.20
N SER A 175 2.24 10.92 -25.36
CA SER A 175 2.53 12.32 -25.00
C SER A 175 1.64 13.30 -25.75
N LYS A 176 1.38 13.05 -27.06
CA LYS A 176 0.45 13.87 -27.86
C LYS A 176 -0.99 13.77 -27.37
N ASP A 177 -1.42 12.57 -26.98
CA ASP A 177 -2.79 12.36 -26.50
C ASP A 177 -3.00 13.01 -25.13
N LEU A 178 -2.07 12.86 -24.20
CA LEU A 178 -2.10 13.53 -22.90
C LEU A 178 -2.06 15.07 -23.07
N GLY A 179 -1.25 15.58 -24.00
CA GLY A 179 -1.22 17.01 -24.34
C GLY A 179 -2.56 17.52 -24.88
N LYS A 180 -3.24 16.75 -25.76
CA LYS A 180 -4.61 17.07 -26.23
C LYS A 180 -5.63 17.01 -25.08
N ALA A 181 -5.44 16.11 -24.13
CA ALA A 181 -6.27 16.04 -22.92
C ALA A 181 -6.02 17.21 -21.93
N GLY A 182 -5.06 18.08 -22.21
CA GLY A 182 -4.80 19.30 -21.44
C GLY A 182 -3.71 19.14 -20.36
N ILE A 183 -2.99 18.00 -20.33
CA ILE A 183 -1.93 17.77 -19.37
C ILE A 183 -0.68 18.57 -19.72
N LYS A 184 -0.06 19.21 -18.73
CA LYS A 184 1.15 19.99 -18.91
C LYS A 184 2.30 19.11 -19.42
N GLU A 185 3.07 19.63 -20.36
CA GLU A 185 4.24 18.96 -20.94
C GLU A 185 5.24 18.49 -19.86
N SER A 186 5.43 19.29 -18.81
CA SER A 186 6.32 18.89 -17.70
C SER A 186 5.81 17.64 -16.95
N TYR A 187 4.48 17.48 -16.79
CA TYR A 187 3.90 16.32 -16.10
C TYR A 187 3.98 15.06 -16.96
N ILE A 188 3.76 15.22 -18.27
CA ILE A 188 3.96 14.15 -19.24
C ILE A 188 5.42 13.70 -19.23
N LYS A 189 6.35 14.65 -19.22
CA LYS A 189 7.78 14.35 -19.15
C LYS A 189 8.16 13.63 -17.86
N ASP A 190 7.64 14.07 -16.71
CA ASP A 190 7.89 13.41 -15.42
C ASP A 190 7.39 11.95 -15.48
N TYR A 191 6.18 11.71 -15.99
CA TYR A 191 5.63 10.37 -16.17
C TYR A 191 6.50 9.49 -17.07
N ILE A 192 6.83 9.97 -18.28
CA ILE A 192 7.66 9.23 -19.25
C ILE A 192 9.08 8.97 -18.73
N ASN A 193 9.65 9.89 -17.97
CA ASN A 193 10.96 9.67 -17.34
C ASN A 193 10.94 8.45 -16.39
N TYR A 194 9.86 8.27 -15.61
CA TYR A 194 9.72 7.13 -14.72
C TYR A 194 9.32 5.84 -15.43
N VAL A 195 8.59 5.92 -16.55
CA VAL A 195 8.42 4.78 -17.47
C VAL A 195 9.79 4.30 -17.96
N ASN A 196 10.62 5.20 -18.47
CA ASN A 196 11.95 4.86 -18.98
C ASN A 196 12.86 4.32 -17.86
N LEU A 197 12.85 4.95 -16.69
CA LEU A 197 13.63 4.48 -15.55
C LEU A 197 13.25 3.05 -15.17
N TYR A 198 11.95 2.73 -15.17
CA TYR A 198 11.47 1.38 -14.90
C TYR A 198 11.92 0.41 -16.01
N ASN A 199 11.63 0.74 -17.28
CA ASN A 199 11.95 -0.13 -18.42
C ASN A 199 13.45 -0.41 -18.56
N GLU A 200 14.32 0.57 -18.24
CA GLU A 200 15.76 0.41 -18.20
C GLU A 200 16.27 -0.44 -17.01
N THR A 201 15.49 -0.49 -15.92
CA THR A 201 15.89 -1.19 -14.70
C THR A 201 15.43 -2.64 -14.70
N ALA A 202 14.22 -2.90 -15.19
CA ALA A 202 13.59 -4.22 -15.21
C ALA A 202 13.20 -4.65 -16.64
N PRO A 203 14.16 -4.73 -17.59
CA PRO A 203 13.85 -4.99 -19.01
C PRO A 203 13.22 -6.38 -19.24
N GLU A 204 13.47 -7.34 -18.37
CA GLU A 204 12.93 -8.71 -18.50
C GLU A 204 11.42 -8.78 -18.16
N SER A 205 10.88 -7.74 -17.50
CA SER A 205 9.48 -7.68 -17.09
C SER A 205 8.55 -7.03 -18.13
N ILE A 206 9.09 -6.51 -19.21
CA ILE A 206 8.36 -5.72 -20.22
C ILE A 206 8.36 -6.42 -21.57
N LEU A 207 7.33 -6.10 -22.36
CA LEU A 207 7.16 -6.61 -23.72
C LEU A 207 7.20 -5.47 -24.72
N ASP A 208 7.84 -5.71 -25.87
CA ASP A 208 7.87 -4.76 -26.96
C ASP A 208 6.53 -4.71 -27.70
N GLY A 209 6.12 -3.48 -28.06
CA GLY A 209 4.91 -3.21 -28.83
C GLY A 209 3.62 -3.54 -28.08
N TRP A 210 2.55 -3.75 -28.85
CA TRP A 210 1.21 -4.01 -28.33
C TRP A 210 0.95 -5.52 -28.20
N ASN A 211 0.60 -5.95 -26.99
CA ASN A 211 0.39 -7.36 -26.64
C ASN A 211 -0.99 -7.56 -26.00
N THR A 212 -1.49 -8.78 -26.00
CA THR A 212 -2.71 -9.17 -25.26
C THR A 212 -2.35 -9.48 -23.80
N LEU A 213 -3.30 -9.30 -22.89
CA LEU A 213 -3.05 -9.42 -21.43
C LEU A 213 -2.58 -10.81 -21.00
N ASP A 214 -2.90 -11.87 -21.77
CA ASP A 214 -2.43 -13.24 -21.55
C ASP A 214 -0.92 -13.45 -21.79
N LYS A 215 -0.23 -12.43 -22.30
CA LYS A 215 1.22 -12.45 -22.54
C LYS A 215 2.04 -11.92 -21.36
N VAL A 216 1.39 -11.33 -20.36
CA VAL A 216 2.07 -10.91 -19.15
C VAL A 216 2.67 -12.15 -18.46
N ASN A 217 4.00 -12.15 -18.32
CA ASN A 217 4.74 -13.23 -17.70
C ASN A 217 6.04 -12.70 -17.11
N TYR A 218 5.99 -12.27 -15.87
CA TYR A 218 7.14 -11.84 -15.09
C TYR A 218 6.94 -12.24 -13.62
N ASP A 219 8.05 -12.32 -12.89
CA ASP A 219 8.05 -12.56 -11.46
C ASP A 219 8.35 -11.23 -10.74
N PRO A 220 7.42 -10.69 -9.93
CA PRO A 220 7.63 -9.45 -9.18
C PRO A 220 8.84 -9.53 -8.22
N TYR A 221 9.17 -10.72 -7.71
CA TYR A 221 10.30 -10.90 -6.79
C TYR A 221 11.63 -10.78 -7.53
N GLU A 222 11.76 -11.39 -8.72
CA GLU A 222 12.94 -11.25 -9.56
C GLU A 222 13.18 -9.78 -9.94
N ILE A 223 12.09 -9.04 -10.21
CA ILE A 223 12.17 -7.60 -10.48
C ILE A 223 12.64 -6.85 -9.25
N ASN A 224 12.12 -7.18 -8.06
CA ASN A 224 12.52 -6.53 -6.82
C ASN A 224 14.03 -6.71 -6.57
N ASP A 225 14.55 -7.90 -6.78
CA ASP A 225 15.99 -8.17 -6.61
C ASP A 225 16.86 -7.31 -7.52
N VAL A 226 16.48 -7.16 -8.79
CA VAL A 226 17.17 -6.27 -9.74
C VAL A 226 17.01 -4.81 -9.33
N TRP A 227 15.83 -4.42 -8.86
CA TRP A 227 15.52 -3.06 -8.45
C TRP A 227 16.35 -2.62 -7.25
N VAL A 228 16.39 -3.41 -6.17
CA VAL A 228 17.13 -3.10 -4.94
C VAL A 228 18.63 -3.00 -5.18
N GLN A 229 19.19 -3.80 -6.10
CA GLN A 229 20.61 -3.69 -6.47
C GLN A 229 20.95 -2.32 -7.08
N LYS A 230 20.04 -1.72 -7.84
CA LYS A 230 20.23 -0.42 -8.51
C LYS A 230 19.78 0.76 -7.65
N TYR A 231 18.69 0.58 -6.92
CA TYR A 231 18.04 1.60 -6.10
C TYR A 231 17.75 1.06 -4.69
N PRO A 232 18.74 0.92 -3.81
CA PRO A 232 18.54 0.29 -2.50
C PRO A 232 17.58 1.05 -1.57
N ASP A 233 17.44 2.36 -1.78
CA ASP A 233 16.59 3.22 -0.94
C ASP A 233 15.32 3.69 -1.65
N PHE A 234 15.20 3.50 -2.96
CA PHE A 234 14.02 3.92 -3.72
C PHE A 234 13.21 2.70 -4.16
N VAL A 235 12.07 2.47 -3.50
CA VAL A 235 11.21 1.30 -3.77
C VAL A 235 10.49 1.34 -5.12
N GLY A 236 10.57 2.45 -5.84
CA GLY A 236 9.93 2.62 -7.15
C GLY A 236 8.68 3.51 -7.08
N VAL A 237 7.91 3.52 -8.15
CA VAL A 237 6.66 4.28 -8.28
C VAL A 237 5.50 3.30 -8.24
N CYS A 238 4.49 3.54 -7.39
CA CYS A 238 3.26 2.74 -7.37
C CYS A 238 2.14 3.37 -8.22
N CYS A 239 1.00 2.68 -8.29
CA CYS A 239 -0.19 3.09 -9.04
C CYS A 239 -0.68 4.51 -8.67
N ARG A 240 -0.80 4.80 -7.37
CA ARG A 240 -1.25 6.10 -6.85
C ARG A 240 -0.31 7.24 -7.25
N MET A 241 1.00 7.03 -7.11
CA MET A 241 2.02 8.01 -7.50
C MET A 241 1.99 8.27 -9.01
N ALA A 242 1.88 7.23 -9.83
CA ALA A 242 1.82 7.35 -11.29
C ALA A 242 0.58 8.12 -11.76
N ALA A 243 -0.61 7.78 -11.24
CA ALA A 243 -1.85 8.46 -11.55
C ALA A 243 -1.80 9.94 -11.11
N PHE A 244 -1.34 10.21 -9.89
CA PHE A 244 -1.25 11.58 -9.37
C PHE A 244 -0.22 12.42 -10.11
N THR A 245 0.84 11.83 -10.64
CA THR A 245 1.83 12.54 -11.47
C THR A 245 1.17 13.28 -12.63
N LEU A 246 0.21 12.64 -13.28
CA LEU A 246 -0.51 13.25 -14.41
C LEU A 246 -1.63 14.20 -13.96
N LEU A 247 -2.31 13.89 -12.84
CA LEU A 247 -3.51 14.61 -12.38
C LEU A 247 -3.28 15.61 -11.24
N ARG A 248 -2.02 15.89 -10.87
CA ARG A 248 -1.68 16.70 -9.67
C ARG A 248 -2.24 18.13 -9.67
N ASP A 249 -2.58 18.69 -10.81
CA ASP A 249 -3.29 19.96 -10.90
C ASP A 249 -4.82 19.81 -11.09
N ASP A 250 -5.26 18.62 -11.45
CA ASP A 250 -6.64 18.32 -11.79
C ASP A 250 -7.42 17.72 -10.61
N ILE A 251 -6.71 17.07 -9.66
CA ILE A 251 -7.28 16.64 -8.39
C ILE A 251 -7.09 17.76 -7.36
N LEU A 252 -8.18 18.49 -7.08
CA LEU A 252 -8.18 19.51 -6.05
C LEU A 252 -8.59 18.92 -4.71
N VAL A 253 -7.83 19.28 -3.67
CA VAL A 253 -8.14 18.98 -2.27
C VAL A 253 -8.30 20.30 -1.54
N ASN A 254 -9.54 20.76 -1.35
CA ASN A 254 -9.82 22.09 -0.81
C ASN A 254 -9.75 22.14 0.73
N ASN A 255 -9.88 21.00 1.40
CA ASN A 255 -9.74 20.91 2.84
C ASN A 255 -8.58 19.95 3.17
N THR A 256 -7.53 20.50 3.75
CA THR A 256 -6.31 19.76 4.13
C THR A 256 -6.11 19.68 5.64
N ASP A 257 -7.13 20.07 6.41
CA ASP A 257 -7.10 20.06 7.88
C ASP A 257 -7.66 18.74 8.46
N PHE A 258 -7.66 17.67 7.65
CA PHE A 258 -7.98 16.34 8.16
C PHE A 258 -6.97 15.96 9.22
N GLN A 259 -7.49 15.53 10.37
CA GLN A 259 -6.66 14.90 11.37
C GLN A 259 -5.94 13.72 10.68
N LYS A 260 -4.64 13.69 10.76
CA LYS A 260 -3.82 12.57 10.31
C LYS A 260 -4.24 11.34 11.09
N THR A 261 -5.30 10.68 10.64
CA THR A 261 -5.49 9.26 10.93
C THR A 261 -4.24 8.57 10.44
N SER A 262 -3.78 7.56 11.16
CA SER A 262 -2.55 6.84 10.88
C SER A 262 -2.23 6.80 9.38
N MET A 263 -1.13 7.44 8.98
CA MET A 263 -0.67 7.48 7.57
C MET A 263 0.07 6.20 7.19
N LYS A 264 -0.08 5.11 7.96
CA LYS A 264 0.61 3.82 7.72
C LYS A 264 0.39 3.33 6.29
N SER A 265 -0.84 3.43 5.79
CA SER A 265 -1.19 3.02 4.43
C SER A 265 -0.46 3.79 3.31
N LEU A 266 0.15 4.95 3.60
CA LEU A 266 0.93 5.76 2.66
C LEU A 266 2.44 5.77 2.98
N THR A 267 2.90 4.93 3.89
CA THR A 267 4.31 4.91 4.32
C THR A 267 5.25 4.67 3.14
N PHE A 268 4.95 3.69 2.29
CA PHE A 268 5.77 3.39 1.11
C PHE A 268 5.72 4.49 0.06
N ASP A 269 4.54 5.06 -0.19
CA ASP A 269 4.38 6.17 -1.14
C ASP A 269 5.21 7.37 -0.69
N ASN A 270 5.12 7.76 0.57
CA ASN A 270 5.84 8.89 1.14
C ASN A 270 7.35 8.65 1.13
N TYR A 271 7.79 7.46 1.55
CA TYR A 271 9.21 7.08 1.49
C TYR A 271 9.72 7.09 0.05
N SER A 272 8.93 6.57 -0.90
CA SER A 272 9.30 6.58 -2.31
C SER A 272 9.45 8.00 -2.86
N PHE A 273 8.54 8.93 -2.53
CA PHE A 273 8.69 10.34 -2.90
C PHE A 273 9.94 10.97 -2.29
N GLU A 274 10.29 10.60 -1.06
CA GLU A 274 11.49 11.09 -0.40
C GLU A 274 12.76 10.59 -1.08
N MET A 275 12.79 9.32 -1.49
CA MET A 275 13.99 8.66 -2.02
C MET A 275 14.09 8.66 -3.54
N MET A 276 13.07 9.18 -4.26
CA MET A 276 13.08 9.15 -5.72
C MET A 276 14.27 9.93 -6.33
N PRO A 277 14.93 9.36 -7.36
CA PRO A 277 16.15 9.93 -7.94
C PRO A 277 15.97 11.33 -8.53
N THR A 278 14.79 11.62 -9.05
CA THR A 278 14.45 12.93 -9.61
C THR A 278 13.15 13.41 -9.01
N LYS A 279 13.23 14.37 -8.10
CA LYS A 279 12.06 14.96 -7.45
C LYS A 279 11.34 15.92 -8.39
N TYR A 280 10.04 15.77 -8.52
CA TYR A 280 9.18 16.61 -9.36
C TYR A 280 7.90 17.08 -8.65
N MET A 281 7.60 16.50 -7.48
CA MET A 281 6.50 16.96 -6.64
C MET A 281 6.94 18.13 -5.76
N THR A 282 6.08 19.12 -5.65
CA THR A 282 6.24 20.19 -4.65
C THR A 282 5.64 19.76 -3.30
N ASP A 283 5.99 20.44 -2.23
CA ASP A 283 5.38 20.18 -0.90
C ASP A 283 3.85 20.32 -0.93
N GLU A 284 3.33 21.22 -1.76
CA GLU A 284 1.89 21.40 -1.99
C GLU A 284 1.28 20.18 -2.71
N ASN A 285 1.97 19.65 -3.71
CA ASN A 285 1.53 18.43 -4.38
C ASN A 285 1.55 17.23 -3.43
N LEU A 286 2.60 17.07 -2.63
CA LEU A 286 2.70 15.98 -1.65
C LEU A 286 1.57 16.07 -0.61
N LYS A 287 1.30 17.28 -0.10
CA LYS A 287 0.19 17.50 0.81
C LYS A 287 -1.17 17.16 0.18
N ALA A 288 -1.36 17.51 -1.09
CA ALA A 288 -2.59 17.18 -1.83
C ALA A 288 -2.70 15.65 -2.05
N PHE A 289 -1.60 14.99 -2.41
CA PHE A 289 -1.52 13.53 -2.53
C PHE A 289 -1.92 12.84 -1.22
N GLU A 290 -1.27 13.18 -0.12
CA GLU A 290 -1.55 12.62 1.20
C GLU A 290 -3.03 12.77 1.60
N ASN A 291 -3.61 13.96 1.39
CA ASN A 291 -5.00 14.20 1.76
C ASN A 291 -6.00 13.50 0.82
N PHE A 292 -5.66 13.35 -0.46
CA PHE A 292 -6.50 12.61 -1.41
C PHE A 292 -6.53 11.12 -1.09
N TYR A 293 -5.36 10.52 -0.89
CA TYR A 293 -5.22 9.08 -0.67
C TYR A 293 -5.28 8.64 0.80
N ALA A 294 -5.40 9.58 1.76
CA ALA A 294 -5.50 9.20 3.17
C ALA A 294 -6.63 8.19 3.42
N PRO A 295 -6.44 7.20 4.29
CA PRO A 295 -7.49 6.28 4.70
C PRO A 295 -8.75 7.01 5.19
N ILE A 296 -9.90 6.42 4.96
CA ILE A 296 -11.20 6.97 5.32
C ILE A 296 -11.79 6.06 6.39
N PRO A 297 -11.85 6.48 7.68
CA PRO A 297 -12.45 5.68 8.73
C PRO A 297 -13.89 5.27 8.38
N THR A 298 -14.24 4.02 8.62
CA THR A 298 -15.56 3.48 8.34
C THR A 298 -16.00 2.48 9.41
N SER A 299 -17.00 1.64 9.11
CA SER A 299 -17.48 0.54 9.96
C SER A 299 -17.12 -0.80 9.33
N THR A 300 -17.20 -1.87 10.11
CA THR A 300 -17.03 -3.26 9.66
C THR A 300 -18.19 -3.79 8.80
N SER A 301 -19.15 -2.93 8.39
CA SER A 301 -20.27 -3.35 7.54
C SER A 301 -19.80 -3.81 6.17
N THR A 302 -20.18 -5.02 5.78
CA THR A 302 -19.92 -5.59 4.46
C THR A 302 -20.89 -5.10 3.36
N ASP A 303 -21.83 -4.22 3.71
CA ASP A 303 -22.77 -3.62 2.75
C ASP A 303 -22.05 -2.53 1.92
N LYS A 304 -21.81 -2.82 0.64
CA LYS A 304 -21.16 -1.90 -0.31
C LYS A 304 -21.84 -0.52 -0.36
N GLU A 305 -23.18 -0.46 -0.26
CA GLU A 305 -23.92 0.81 -0.30
C GLU A 305 -23.71 1.66 0.97
N VAL A 306 -23.41 1.02 2.11
CA VAL A 306 -22.99 1.72 3.33
C VAL A 306 -21.61 2.33 3.09
N GLN A 307 -20.68 1.57 2.56
CA GLN A 307 -19.32 2.01 2.30
C GLN A 307 -19.26 3.11 1.22
N LYS A 308 -20.08 3.02 0.16
CA LYS A 308 -20.21 4.09 -0.84
C LYS A 308 -20.61 5.42 -0.23
N LYS A 309 -21.58 5.42 0.68
CA LYS A 309 -22.02 6.66 1.36
C LYS A 309 -20.91 7.26 2.22
N VAL A 310 -20.11 6.43 2.88
CA VAL A 310 -18.95 6.89 3.66
C VAL A 310 -17.94 7.53 2.73
N LEU A 311 -17.62 6.89 1.61
CA LEU A 311 -16.69 7.42 0.61
C LEU A 311 -17.18 8.76 0.02
N GLU A 312 -18.44 8.84 -0.43
CA GLU A 312 -19.06 10.09 -0.94
C GLU A 312 -18.94 11.23 0.06
N GLN A 313 -19.27 10.95 1.33
CA GLN A 313 -19.19 11.96 2.39
C GLN A 313 -17.75 12.41 2.62
N ALA A 314 -16.79 11.49 2.66
CA ALA A 314 -15.37 11.81 2.85
C ALA A 314 -14.80 12.64 1.70
N LEU A 315 -15.09 12.28 0.45
CA LEU A 315 -14.69 13.06 -0.72
C LEU A 315 -15.24 14.49 -0.66
N LYS A 316 -16.50 14.65 -0.25
CA LYS A 316 -17.14 15.95 -0.06
C LYS A 316 -16.50 16.76 1.07
N GLU A 317 -16.23 16.14 2.22
CA GLU A 317 -15.60 16.79 3.38
C GLU A 317 -14.17 17.24 3.08
N ARG A 318 -13.41 16.42 2.36
CA ARG A 318 -12.08 16.77 1.84
C ARG A 318 -12.15 17.84 0.74
N GLY A 319 -13.35 18.13 0.22
CA GLY A 319 -13.55 19.09 -0.87
C GLY A 319 -12.86 18.66 -2.14
N ILE A 320 -12.86 17.33 -2.41
CA ILE A 320 -12.25 16.76 -3.62
C ILE A 320 -13.02 17.23 -4.85
N GLN A 321 -12.29 17.72 -5.85
CA GLN A 321 -12.84 18.11 -7.15
C GLN A 321 -11.90 17.65 -8.26
N PHE A 322 -12.47 17.09 -9.32
CA PHE A 322 -11.74 16.70 -10.52
C PHE A 322 -12.01 17.75 -11.61
N LYS A 323 -10.98 18.47 -12.04
CA LYS A 323 -11.13 19.55 -13.02
C LYS A 323 -11.15 19.07 -14.44
N ASN A 324 -10.35 18.05 -14.77
CA ASN A 324 -10.18 17.58 -16.12
C ASN A 324 -11.28 16.57 -16.47
N SER A 325 -11.97 16.82 -17.58
CA SER A 325 -12.98 15.89 -18.10
C SER A 325 -12.44 14.97 -19.21
N ASN A 326 -11.27 15.30 -19.78
CA ASN A 326 -10.69 14.55 -20.88
C ASN A 326 -9.70 13.47 -20.39
N LEU A 327 -9.06 13.70 -19.24
CA LEU A 327 -8.27 12.70 -18.53
C LEU A 327 -8.91 12.52 -17.15
N LYS A 328 -9.45 11.34 -16.87
CA LYS A 328 -10.20 11.05 -15.67
C LYS A 328 -9.37 10.16 -14.74
N PHE A 329 -9.47 10.38 -13.46
CA PHE A 329 -8.99 9.43 -12.45
C PHE A 329 -9.86 8.17 -12.47
N ILE A 330 -9.26 7.00 -12.36
CA ILE A 330 -9.95 5.75 -12.04
C ILE A 330 -9.27 5.12 -10.83
N GLY A 331 -10.07 4.61 -9.89
CA GLY A 331 -9.57 3.97 -8.68
C GLY A 331 -10.43 2.81 -8.22
N MET A 332 -9.80 1.89 -7.51
CA MET A 332 -10.44 0.85 -6.73
C MET A 332 -10.26 1.17 -5.26
N VAL A 333 -11.37 1.25 -4.53
CA VAL A 333 -11.40 1.55 -3.09
C VAL A 333 -11.76 0.27 -2.36
N GLY A 334 -10.80 -0.26 -1.64
CA GLY A 334 -10.96 -1.43 -0.80
C GLY A 334 -11.48 -1.08 0.59
N HIS A 335 -12.07 -2.07 1.25
CA HIS A 335 -12.54 -2.01 2.63
C HIS A 335 -11.59 -2.83 3.49
N ASN A 336 -10.82 -2.18 4.34
CA ASN A 336 -9.88 -2.85 5.24
C ASN A 336 -10.51 -3.02 6.63
N THR A 337 -10.62 -4.27 7.08
CA THR A 337 -11.16 -4.66 8.39
C THR A 337 -10.20 -5.55 9.17
N VAL A 338 -8.93 -5.59 8.79
CA VAL A 338 -7.89 -6.37 9.49
C VAL A 338 -7.84 -5.96 10.96
N ASP A 339 -7.85 -4.65 11.24
CA ASP A 339 -8.12 -4.14 12.58
C ASP A 339 -9.61 -3.77 12.67
N GLU A 340 -10.42 -4.66 13.24
CA GLU A 340 -11.88 -4.43 13.41
C GLU A 340 -12.20 -3.24 14.31
N SER A 341 -11.23 -2.77 15.13
CA SER A 341 -11.38 -1.56 15.93
C SER A 341 -11.16 -0.27 15.16
N ASN A 342 -10.46 -0.34 14.02
CA ASN A 342 -10.11 0.77 13.14
C ASN A 342 -10.34 0.48 11.65
N PRO A 343 -11.53 0.05 11.23
CA PRO A 343 -11.79 -0.24 9.81
C PRO A 343 -11.73 1.04 8.97
N PHE A 344 -11.22 0.92 7.75
CA PHE A 344 -11.09 2.05 6.85
C PHE A 344 -11.31 1.67 5.38
N LEU A 345 -11.67 2.66 4.57
CA LEU A 345 -11.62 2.58 3.12
C LEU A 345 -10.31 3.17 2.63
N PHE A 346 -9.73 2.56 1.61
CA PHE A 346 -8.48 3.00 1.03
C PHE A 346 -8.49 2.85 -0.49
N ILE A 347 -7.86 3.79 -1.22
CA ILE A 347 -7.67 3.65 -2.66
C ILE A 347 -6.46 2.73 -2.87
N ASP A 348 -6.73 1.44 -3.00
CA ASP A 348 -5.69 0.42 -3.12
C ASP A 348 -5.06 0.41 -4.51
N HIS A 349 -5.85 0.67 -5.56
CA HIS A 349 -5.34 0.79 -6.91
C HIS A 349 -5.84 2.05 -7.62
N ALA A 350 -5.01 2.61 -8.48
CA ALA A 350 -5.29 3.85 -9.20
C ALA A 350 -4.67 3.85 -10.61
N GLY A 351 -5.38 4.50 -11.53
CA GLY A 351 -4.92 4.79 -12.88
C GLY A 351 -5.55 6.06 -13.42
N VAL A 352 -5.32 6.33 -14.68
CA VAL A 352 -5.97 7.41 -15.41
C VAL A 352 -6.53 6.90 -16.73
N ILE A 353 -7.71 7.40 -17.11
CA ILE A 353 -8.36 7.00 -18.36
C ILE A 353 -8.68 8.19 -19.25
N TYR A 354 -8.65 7.95 -20.55
CA TYR A 354 -9.10 8.91 -21.57
C TYR A 354 -9.68 8.21 -22.79
N GLU A 355 -10.52 8.92 -23.51
CA GLU A 355 -11.16 8.42 -24.72
C GLU A 355 -10.40 8.83 -25.98
N LYS A 356 -10.28 7.91 -26.93
CA LYS A 356 -9.65 8.14 -28.22
C LYS A 356 -10.24 7.21 -29.28
N ASN A 357 -10.71 7.75 -30.38
CA ASN A 357 -11.23 7.01 -31.57
C ASN A 357 -12.32 5.96 -31.25
N GLY A 358 -13.07 6.14 -30.17
CA GLY A 358 -14.13 5.22 -29.75
C GLY A 358 -13.68 4.11 -28.80
N SER A 359 -12.39 4.05 -28.45
CA SER A 359 -11.83 3.21 -27.40
C SER A 359 -11.55 4.04 -26.14
N VAL A 360 -11.41 3.39 -25.00
CA VAL A 360 -10.97 3.97 -23.73
C VAL A 360 -9.59 3.43 -23.40
N TYR A 361 -8.66 4.33 -23.15
CA TYR A 361 -7.29 3.99 -22.80
C TYR A 361 -7.08 4.15 -21.29
N LEU A 362 -6.50 3.14 -20.67
CA LEU A 362 -6.06 3.15 -19.28
C LEU A 362 -4.54 3.27 -19.22
N LEU A 363 -4.06 4.19 -18.40
CA LEU A 363 -2.67 4.23 -17.96
C LEU A 363 -2.62 3.80 -16.51
N GLU A 364 -1.91 2.72 -16.24
CA GLU A 364 -1.66 2.26 -14.88
C GLU A 364 -0.20 1.86 -14.66
N LYS A 365 0.23 1.94 -13.42
CA LYS A 365 1.42 1.30 -12.87
C LYS A 365 0.89 0.24 -11.93
N LEU A 366 1.18 -1.02 -12.18
CA LEU A 366 0.51 -2.09 -11.46
C LEU A 366 0.86 -2.09 -9.95
N ALA A 367 2.14 -2.16 -9.65
CA ALA A 367 2.68 -2.03 -8.29
C ALA A 367 4.10 -1.46 -8.35
N PHE A 368 4.80 -1.36 -7.22
CA PHE A 368 6.19 -0.86 -7.19
C PHE A 368 7.11 -1.69 -8.10
N GLN A 369 6.99 -3.01 -8.05
CA GLN A 369 7.81 -3.96 -8.80
C GLN A 369 7.26 -4.31 -10.18
N GLU A 370 6.03 -3.92 -10.48
CA GLU A 370 5.38 -4.28 -11.73
C GLU A 370 5.42 -3.14 -12.75
N PRO A 371 5.26 -3.43 -14.08
CA PRO A 371 5.49 -2.44 -15.13
C PRO A 371 4.40 -1.37 -15.25
N TYR A 372 4.72 -0.32 -15.96
CA TYR A 372 3.74 0.60 -16.53
C TYR A 372 3.01 -0.08 -17.68
N GLN A 373 1.70 0.15 -17.77
CA GLN A 373 0.86 -0.33 -18.85
C GLN A 373 0.02 0.80 -19.44
N TRP A 374 -0.01 0.86 -20.75
CA TRP A 374 -0.93 1.66 -21.54
C TRP A 374 -1.86 0.68 -22.26
N ILE A 375 -3.12 0.62 -21.83
CA ILE A 375 -4.06 -0.44 -22.20
C ILE A 375 -5.21 0.16 -23.00
N GLU A 376 -5.57 -0.45 -24.13
CA GLU A 376 -6.73 -0.11 -24.93
C GLU A 376 -7.91 -1.02 -24.60
N PHE A 377 -9.03 -0.41 -24.17
CA PHE A 377 -10.28 -1.09 -23.86
C PHE A 377 -11.41 -0.61 -24.80
N PRO A 378 -12.39 -1.47 -25.09
CA PRO A 378 -13.55 -1.07 -25.90
C PRO A 378 -14.50 -0.12 -25.15
N SER A 379 -14.53 -0.10 -23.81
CA SER A 379 -15.38 0.79 -23.01
C SER A 379 -14.91 0.94 -21.55
N GLU A 380 -15.49 1.92 -20.81
CA GLU A 380 -15.26 2.08 -19.36
C GLU A 380 -15.75 0.86 -18.58
N GLU A 381 -16.86 0.22 -19.00
CA GLU A 381 -17.38 -0.98 -18.34
C GLU A 381 -16.40 -2.15 -18.44
N GLU A 382 -15.64 -2.27 -19.51
CA GLU A 382 -14.61 -3.31 -19.64
C GLU A 382 -13.42 -3.07 -18.70
N ILE A 383 -13.08 -1.82 -18.42
CA ILE A 383 -12.05 -1.50 -17.41
C ILE A 383 -12.53 -1.90 -16.02
N ILE A 384 -13.80 -1.65 -15.66
CA ILE A 384 -14.36 -2.07 -14.39
C ILE A 384 -14.30 -3.60 -14.24
N LYS A 385 -14.69 -4.36 -15.26
CA LYS A 385 -14.57 -5.83 -15.23
C LYS A 385 -13.12 -6.30 -15.08
N TYR A 386 -12.18 -5.60 -15.75
CA TYR A 386 -10.75 -5.88 -15.59
C TYR A 386 -10.32 -5.65 -14.15
N PHE A 387 -10.72 -4.55 -13.52
CA PHE A 387 -10.42 -4.27 -12.12
C PHE A 387 -11.08 -5.29 -11.17
N GLU A 388 -12.35 -5.66 -11.42
CA GLU A 388 -13.06 -6.68 -10.64
C GLU A 388 -12.32 -8.01 -10.64
N SER A 389 -11.86 -8.45 -11.81
CA SER A 389 -11.17 -9.74 -11.94
C SER A 389 -9.77 -9.74 -11.32
N LYS A 390 -9.12 -8.56 -11.27
CA LYS A 390 -7.73 -8.44 -10.85
C LYS A 390 -7.58 -8.08 -9.39
N TYR A 391 -8.49 -7.27 -8.85
CA TYR A 391 -8.34 -6.64 -7.54
C TYR A 391 -9.45 -6.98 -6.54
N ASN A 392 -10.48 -7.76 -6.90
CA ASN A 392 -11.47 -8.26 -5.95
C ASN A 392 -10.97 -9.57 -5.33
N LEU A 393 -10.10 -9.45 -4.31
CA LEU A 393 -9.36 -10.58 -3.75
C LEU A 393 -9.89 -11.07 -2.39
N ASP A 394 -10.98 -10.48 -1.83
CA ASP A 394 -11.51 -10.97 -0.56
C ASP A 394 -12.13 -12.36 -0.69
N SER A 395 -11.42 -13.36 -0.19
CA SER A 395 -11.91 -14.74 -0.08
C SER A 395 -12.60 -15.02 1.27
N THR A 396 -12.56 -14.08 2.22
CA THR A 396 -13.04 -14.27 3.59
C THR A 396 -14.51 -13.88 3.75
N GLY A 397 -15.03 -13.00 2.90
CA GLY A 397 -16.38 -12.41 3.03
C GLY A 397 -16.51 -11.48 4.24
N LYS A 398 -15.40 -11.07 4.86
CA LYS A 398 -15.37 -10.13 5.99
C LYS A 398 -15.32 -8.66 5.54
N MET A 399 -14.93 -8.40 4.29
CA MET A 399 -14.85 -7.07 3.72
C MET A 399 -16.04 -6.79 2.81
N ALA A 400 -16.39 -5.53 2.63
CA ALA A 400 -17.33 -5.14 1.57
C ALA A 400 -16.65 -5.32 0.20
N GLU A 401 -17.46 -5.61 -0.82
CA GLU A 401 -16.96 -5.60 -2.21
C GLU A 401 -16.29 -4.26 -2.54
N PRO A 402 -15.20 -4.24 -3.31
CA PRO A 402 -14.54 -3.02 -3.72
C PRO A 402 -15.48 -2.03 -4.40
N ILE A 403 -15.25 -0.74 -4.15
CA ILE A 403 -15.93 0.36 -4.83
C ILE A 403 -15.02 0.85 -5.94
N TYR A 404 -15.51 0.82 -7.18
CA TYR A 404 -14.79 1.42 -8.29
C TYR A 404 -15.26 2.86 -8.50
N MET A 405 -14.33 3.76 -8.79
CA MET A 405 -14.63 5.16 -9.00
C MET A 405 -13.99 5.70 -10.28
N ILE A 406 -14.73 6.49 -11.04
CA ILE A 406 -14.21 7.29 -12.15
C ILE A 406 -14.51 8.74 -11.78
N ASN A 407 -13.48 9.51 -11.44
CA ASN A 407 -13.59 10.79 -10.76
C ASN A 407 -14.52 10.66 -9.52
N ASP A 408 -15.64 11.37 -9.49
CA ASP A 408 -16.63 11.37 -8.42
C ASP A 408 -17.79 10.37 -8.62
N LYS A 409 -17.79 9.65 -9.73
CA LYS A 409 -18.81 8.63 -10.02
C LYS A 409 -18.38 7.28 -9.42
N LEU A 410 -19.23 6.71 -8.56
CA LEU A 410 -19.01 5.43 -7.89
C LEU A 410 -19.83 4.29 -8.52
N PHE A 411 -19.24 3.08 -8.57
CA PHE A 411 -19.82 1.89 -9.17
C PHE A 411 -19.95 0.74 -8.18
#